data_79dbd89fb40fdc46cadbe8597e9eaec1
#
_entry.id   79dbd89fb40fdc46cadbe8597e9eaec1
#
_cell.length_a   1.000
_cell.length_b   1.000
_cell.length_c   1.000
_cell.angle_alpha   90.00
_cell.angle_beta   90.00
_cell.angle_gamma   90.00
#
_symmetry.space_group_name_H-M   'P 1'
#
loop_
_entity.id
_entity.type
_entity.pdbx_description
1 polymer ?
#
loop_
_entity_poly.entity_id
_entity_poly.type
_entity_poly.pdbx_seq_one_letter_code
_entity_poly.pdbx_strand_id
1 'polypeptide(L)'
;MNFDYTEEQTLLDNMVTSFVRDNYDWDTRCNIVKSEEGWKEENWKQFAELGLLGVPFDEAYGGLGGKSADLMIVMEQFGKGLVVEPYLPTVILAGGLISKLGSEEQKNSIIPEIISGKIRCCLLYTSPSPRDVLR
;
A
#
# COMPACT_ATOMS: atom_id res chain seq x y z
N MET A 1 28.64 -7.28 -4.20
CA MET A 1 27.18 -7.13 -3.98
C MET A 1 26.67 -6.30 -5.16
N ASN A 2 25.72 -6.80 -5.93
CA ASN A 2 25.09 -6.03 -7.01
C ASN A 2 23.84 -5.34 -6.42
N PHE A 3 23.75 -4.02 -6.59
CA PHE A 3 22.62 -3.20 -6.14
C PHE A 3 21.74 -2.74 -7.30
N ASP A 4 22.01 -3.23 -8.52
CA ASP A 4 21.20 -2.91 -9.67
C ASP A 4 19.82 -3.60 -9.56
N TYR A 5 18.79 -2.94 -10.02
CA TYR A 5 17.46 -3.50 -10.09
C TYR A 5 17.41 -4.66 -11.12
N THR A 6 16.64 -5.68 -10.80
CA THR A 6 16.26 -6.69 -11.78
C THR A 6 15.34 -6.08 -12.85
N GLU A 7 15.12 -6.81 -13.94
CA GLU A 7 14.18 -6.36 -14.98
C GLU A 7 12.76 -6.16 -14.41
N GLU A 8 12.30 -7.07 -13.55
CA GLU A 8 11.00 -6.97 -12.87
C GLU A 8 10.93 -5.76 -11.95
N GLN A 9 11.98 -5.49 -11.18
CA GLN A 9 12.09 -4.32 -10.31
C GLN A 9 12.10 -3.02 -11.12
N THR A 10 12.78 -3.01 -12.26
CA THR A 10 12.79 -1.85 -13.16
C THR A 10 11.40 -1.59 -13.75
N LEU A 11 10.66 -2.64 -14.10
CA LEU A 11 9.28 -2.52 -14.56
C LEU A 11 8.37 -1.98 -13.46
N LEU A 12 8.51 -2.49 -12.24
CA LEU A 12 7.77 -2.01 -11.07
C LEU A 12 8.05 -0.52 -10.81
N ASP A 13 9.32 -0.13 -10.79
CA ASP A 13 9.74 1.26 -10.59
C ASP A 13 9.14 2.20 -11.64
N ASN A 14 9.24 1.82 -12.91
CA ASN A 14 8.68 2.58 -14.03
C ASN A 14 7.15 2.71 -13.92
N MET A 15 6.46 1.65 -13.55
CA MET A 15 5.00 1.63 -13.38
C MET A 15 4.57 2.58 -12.27
N VAL A 16 5.19 2.49 -11.08
CA VAL A 16 4.85 3.35 -9.94
C VAL A 16 5.23 4.81 -10.22
N THR A 17 6.40 5.05 -10.83
CA THR A 17 6.84 6.39 -11.23
C THR A 17 5.85 7.04 -12.20
N SER A 18 5.38 6.30 -13.20
CA SER A 18 4.39 6.80 -14.16
C SER A 18 3.07 7.12 -13.47
N PHE A 19 2.58 6.23 -12.59
CA PHE A 19 1.38 6.48 -11.82
C PHE A 19 1.48 7.77 -10.99
N VAL A 20 2.58 7.93 -10.25
CA VAL A 20 2.81 9.12 -9.40
C VAL A 20 2.87 10.39 -10.24
N ARG A 21 3.63 10.38 -11.33
CA ARG A 21 3.74 11.54 -12.24
C ARG A 21 2.36 11.97 -12.79
N ASP A 22 1.53 11.01 -13.14
CA ASP A 22 0.27 11.28 -13.86
C ASP A 22 -0.89 11.62 -12.90
N ASN A 23 -0.79 11.27 -11.59
CA ASN A 23 -1.87 11.44 -10.61
C ASN A 23 -1.52 12.34 -9.41
N TYR A 24 -0.24 12.72 -9.24
CA TYR A 24 0.25 13.42 -8.04
C TYR A 24 1.06 14.68 -8.34
N ASP A 25 0.60 15.50 -9.31
CA ASP A 25 1.10 16.86 -9.37
C ASP A 25 0.71 17.64 -8.09
N TRP A 26 1.39 18.74 -7.84
CA TRP A 26 1.23 19.50 -6.59
C TRP A 26 -0.21 19.96 -6.35
N ASP A 27 -0.87 20.48 -7.38
CA ASP A 27 -2.23 21.01 -7.25
C ASP A 27 -3.24 19.90 -7.03
N THR A 28 -3.12 18.80 -7.77
CA THR A 28 -3.95 17.60 -7.60
C THR A 28 -3.81 17.05 -6.19
N ARG A 29 -2.57 16.89 -5.69
CA ARG A 29 -2.32 16.44 -4.33
C ARG A 29 -2.94 17.36 -3.28
N CYS A 30 -2.77 18.68 -3.43
CA CYS A 30 -3.35 19.65 -2.51
C CYS A 30 -4.89 19.57 -2.48
N ASN A 31 -5.52 19.31 -3.61
CA ASN A 31 -6.96 19.13 -3.70
C ASN A 31 -7.42 17.84 -3.03
N ILE A 32 -6.68 16.73 -3.20
CA ILE A 32 -6.97 15.46 -2.52
C ILE A 32 -6.90 15.64 -0.99
N VAL A 33 -5.84 16.26 -0.48
CA VAL A 33 -5.65 16.47 0.98
C VAL A 33 -6.72 17.37 1.59
N LYS A 34 -7.28 18.31 0.80
CA LYS A 34 -8.35 19.21 1.23
C LYS A 34 -9.75 18.60 1.11
N SER A 35 -9.90 17.46 0.43
CA SER A 35 -11.17 16.75 0.36
C SER A 35 -11.60 16.24 1.73
N GLU A 36 -12.86 15.91 1.90
CA GLU A 36 -13.40 15.41 3.17
C GLU A 36 -12.75 14.09 3.58
N GLU A 37 -12.48 13.21 2.61
CA GLU A 37 -11.85 11.91 2.82
C GLU A 37 -10.33 12.02 3.01
N GLY A 38 -9.68 13.03 2.47
CA GLY A 38 -8.23 13.24 2.50
C GLY A 38 -7.40 12.26 1.66
N TRP A 39 -8.06 11.47 0.82
CA TRP A 39 -7.48 10.49 -0.13
C TRP A 39 -8.44 10.30 -1.31
N LYS A 40 -8.01 9.60 -2.37
CA LYS A 40 -8.81 9.45 -3.59
C LYS A 40 -9.11 7.99 -3.88
N GLU A 41 -10.41 7.63 -3.93
CA GLU A 41 -10.85 6.25 -4.14
C GLU A 41 -10.41 5.69 -5.49
N GLU A 42 -10.40 6.52 -6.55
CA GLU A 42 -9.93 6.11 -7.86
C GLU A 42 -8.47 5.71 -7.86
N ASN A 43 -7.61 6.43 -7.13
CA ASN A 43 -6.19 6.08 -6.98
C ASN A 43 -6.04 4.73 -6.26
N TRP A 44 -6.83 4.50 -5.23
CA TRP A 44 -6.82 3.23 -4.51
C TRP A 44 -7.25 2.05 -5.38
N LYS A 45 -8.27 2.23 -6.21
CA LYS A 45 -8.69 1.24 -7.21
C LYS A 45 -7.59 0.97 -8.23
N GLN A 46 -6.93 2.02 -8.71
CA GLN A 46 -5.79 1.86 -9.62
C GLN A 46 -4.63 1.11 -8.97
N PHE A 47 -4.36 1.29 -7.66
CA PHE A 47 -3.37 0.48 -6.95
C PHE A 47 -3.72 -1.01 -6.99
N ALA A 48 -5.00 -1.35 -6.81
CA ALA A 48 -5.46 -2.74 -6.93
C ALA A 48 -5.30 -3.27 -8.36
N GLU A 49 -5.73 -2.51 -9.37
CA GLU A 49 -5.64 -2.88 -10.80
C GLU A 49 -4.18 -3.05 -11.27
N LEU A 50 -3.27 -2.22 -10.79
CA LEU A 50 -1.83 -2.31 -11.06
C LEU A 50 -1.15 -3.42 -10.23
N GLY A 51 -1.86 -4.11 -9.35
CA GLY A 51 -1.31 -5.15 -8.47
C GLY A 51 -0.45 -4.63 -7.32
N LEU A 52 -0.37 -3.30 -7.12
CA LEU A 52 0.48 -2.71 -6.09
C LEU A 52 0.09 -3.14 -4.68
N LEU A 53 -1.21 -3.36 -4.42
CA LEU A 53 -1.69 -3.84 -3.13
C LEU A 53 -1.29 -5.28 -2.85
N GLY A 54 -0.98 -6.05 -3.89
CA GLY A 54 -0.56 -7.45 -3.81
C GLY A 54 0.95 -7.67 -3.67
N VAL A 55 1.77 -6.64 -3.85
CA VAL A 55 3.24 -6.78 -3.91
C VAL A 55 3.83 -7.62 -2.77
N PRO A 56 3.54 -7.38 -1.49
CA PRO A 56 4.22 -8.12 -0.40
C PRO A 56 3.58 -9.46 -0.04
N PHE A 57 2.46 -9.82 -0.65
CA PHE A 57 1.71 -11.01 -0.26
C PHE A 57 2.09 -12.22 -1.12
N ASP A 58 1.98 -13.41 -0.52
CA ASP A 58 2.23 -14.69 -1.17
C ASP A 58 1.24 -14.94 -2.32
N GLU A 59 1.72 -15.60 -3.37
CA GLU A 59 0.92 -15.99 -4.54
C GLU A 59 -0.26 -16.89 -4.17
N ALA A 60 -0.13 -17.68 -3.08
CA ALA A 60 -1.20 -18.52 -2.56
C ALA A 60 -2.46 -17.72 -2.16
N TYR A 61 -2.33 -16.44 -1.85
CA TYR A 61 -3.43 -15.53 -1.50
C TYR A 61 -3.74 -14.52 -2.61
N GLY A 62 -3.15 -14.70 -3.80
CA GLY A 62 -3.31 -13.81 -4.94
C GLY A 62 -2.33 -12.63 -4.97
N GLY A 63 -1.29 -12.65 -4.15
CA GLY A 63 -0.21 -11.67 -4.14
C GLY A 63 0.83 -11.91 -5.23
N LEU A 64 1.86 -11.06 -5.26
CA LEU A 64 2.97 -11.14 -6.23
C LEU A 64 4.24 -11.79 -5.65
N GLY A 65 4.25 -12.20 -4.38
CA GLY A 65 5.42 -12.80 -3.73
C GLY A 65 6.62 -11.86 -3.61
N GLY A 66 6.41 -10.55 -3.71
CA GLY A 66 7.46 -9.55 -3.69
C GLY A 66 8.21 -9.50 -2.35
N LYS A 67 9.49 -9.17 -2.44
CA LYS A 67 10.40 -9.07 -1.29
C LYS A 67 10.46 -7.63 -0.77
N SER A 68 11.20 -7.43 0.30
CA SER A 68 11.40 -6.10 0.90
C SER A 68 11.97 -5.07 -0.07
N ALA A 69 12.81 -5.50 -1.04
CA ALA A 69 13.35 -4.62 -2.07
C ALA A 69 12.25 -4.08 -3.01
N ASP A 70 11.30 -4.94 -3.40
CA ASP A 70 10.19 -4.55 -4.28
C ASP A 70 9.26 -3.56 -3.56
N LEU A 71 9.00 -3.83 -2.28
CA LEU A 71 8.23 -2.92 -1.44
C LEU A 71 8.93 -1.57 -1.22
N MET A 72 10.27 -1.58 -1.08
CA MET A 72 11.08 -0.36 -0.98
C MET A 72 10.92 0.52 -2.24
N ILE A 73 10.92 -0.08 -3.44
CA ILE A 73 10.70 0.63 -4.69
C ILE A 73 9.35 1.36 -4.69
N VAL A 74 8.27 0.67 -4.33
CA VAL A 74 6.94 1.27 -4.24
C VAL A 74 6.93 2.43 -3.25
N MET A 75 7.47 2.21 -2.05
CA MET A 75 7.47 3.23 -0.99
C MET A 75 8.35 4.44 -1.32
N GLU A 76 9.46 4.24 -2.04
CA GLU A 76 10.31 5.33 -2.50
C GLU A 76 9.57 6.25 -3.46
N GLN A 77 8.87 5.70 -4.46
CA GLN A 77 8.12 6.48 -5.42
C GLN A 77 6.90 7.16 -4.76
N PHE A 78 6.21 6.46 -3.87
CA PHE A 78 5.11 7.05 -3.08
C PHE A 78 5.60 8.19 -2.20
N GLY A 79 6.80 8.07 -1.61
CA GLY A 79 7.43 9.14 -0.86
C GLY A 79 7.78 10.36 -1.71
N LYS A 80 8.32 10.14 -2.92
CA LYS A 80 8.63 11.22 -3.87
C LYS A 80 7.39 12.00 -4.29
N GLY A 81 6.25 11.31 -4.51
CA GLY A 81 4.97 11.93 -4.87
C GLY A 81 4.15 12.42 -3.68
N LEU A 82 4.58 12.16 -2.45
CA LEU A 82 3.81 12.43 -1.23
C LEU A 82 2.39 11.82 -1.30
N VAL A 83 2.31 10.57 -1.75
CA VAL A 83 1.07 9.79 -1.89
C VAL A 83 0.35 9.70 -0.54
N VAL A 84 -0.95 9.93 -0.53
CA VAL A 84 -1.75 10.03 0.71
C VAL A 84 -2.67 8.83 0.94
N GLU A 85 -2.88 7.99 -0.06
CA GLU A 85 -3.66 6.77 0.08
C GLU A 85 -3.08 5.87 1.18
N PRO A 86 -3.95 5.13 1.92
CA PRO A 86 -3.54 4.39 3.12
C PRO A 86 -2.80 3.07 2.81
N TYR A 87 -1.78 3.14 1.94
CA TYR A 87 -0.96 1.98 1.55
C TYR A 87 -0.15 1.43 2.73
N LEU A 88 0.59 2.30 3.41
CA LEU A 88 1.41 1.91 4.56
C LEU A 88 0.58 1.24 5.66
N PRO A 89 -0.50 1.84 6.19
CA PRO A 89 -1.26 1.23 7.26
C PRO A 89 -2.00 -0.04 6.83
N THR A 90 -2.49 -0.11 5.59
CA THR A 90 -3.28 -1.24 5.12
C THR A 90 -2.41 -2.40 4.66
N VAL A 91 -1.49 -2.17 3.72
CA VAL A 91 -0.73 -3.23 3.07
C VAL A 91 0.45 -3.66 3.93
N ILE A 92 1.25 -2.70 4.40
CA ILE A 92 2.50 -3.00 5.09
C ILE A 92 2.25 -3.38 6.54
N LEU A 93 1.52 -2.55 7.28
CA LEU A 93 1.35 -2.78 8.72
C LEU A 93 0.29 -3.85 9.00
N ALA A 94 -0.97 -3.62 8.62
CA ALA A 94 -2.04 -4.57 8.92
C ALA A 94 -1.91 -5.85 8.10
N GLY A 95 -1.74 -5.74 6.79
CA GLY A 95 -1.56 -6.88 5.90
C GLY A 95 -0.32 -7.70 6.23
N GLY A 96 0.81 -7.03 6.50
CA GLY A 96 2.04 -7.70 6.94
C GLY A 96 1.90 -8.42 8.28
N LEU A 97 1.14 -7.85 9.23
CA LEU A 97 0.84 -8.51 10.50
C LEU A 97 0.00 -9.78 10.29
N ILE A 98 -1.07 -9.67 9.50
CA ILE A 98 -1.96 -10.81 9.18
C ILE A 98 -1.18 -11.90 8.43
N SER A 99 -0.37 -11.52 7.45
CA SER A 99 0.45 -12.48 6.69
C SER A 99 1.42 -13.28 7.57
N LYS A 100 1.99 -12.65 8.61
CA LYS A 100 2.98 -13.29 9.50
C LYS A 100 2.36 -14.05 10.65
N LEU A 101 1.30 -13.54 11.26
CA LEU A 101 0.75 -14.02 12.53
C LEU A 101 -0.70 -14.51 12.43
N GLY A 102 -1.40 -14.25 11.34
CA GLY A 102 -2.77 -14.72 11.14
C GLY A 102 -2.87 -16.22 10.99
N SER A 103 -4.02 -16.78 11.39
CA SER A 103 -4.35 -18.16 11.03
C SER A 103 -4.55 -18.29 9.52
N GLU A 104 -4.48 -19.51 8.98
CA GLU A 104 -4.72 -19.73 7.54
C GLU A 104 -6.12 -19.28 7.12
N GLU A 105 -7.12 -19.42 7.97
CA GLU A 105 -8.47 -18.92 7.74
C GLU A 105 -8.49 -17.38 7.61
N GLN A 106 -7.80 -16.67 8.52
CA GLN A 106 -7.68 -15.21 8.49
C GLN A 106 -6.92 -14.73 7.24
N LYS A 107 -5.83 -15.40 6.90
CA LYS A 107 -5.05 -15.05 5.69
C LYS A 107 -5.89 -15.22 4.43
N ASN A 108 -6.56 -16.38 4.28
CA ASN A 108 -7.40 -16.67 3.11
C ASN A 108 -8.62 -15.76 2.99
N SER A 109 -9.15 -15.23 4.09
CA SER A 109 -10.31 -14.34 4.07
C SER A 109 -9.94 -12.86 3.90
N ILE A 110 -8.84 -12.40 4.50
CA ILE A 110 -8.54 -10.96 4.59
C ILE A 110 -7.56 -10.50 3.51
N ILE A 111 -6.51 -11.28 3.24
CA ILE A 111 -5.46 -10.86 2.29
C ILE A 111 -6.03 -10.62 0.88
N PRO A 112 -6.86 -11.51 0.30
CA PRO A 112 -7.46 -11.25 -1.01
C PRO A 112 -8.34 -9.99 -1.05
N GLU A 113 -9.03 -9.68 0.04
CA GLU A 113 -9.85 -8.46 0.13
C GLU A 113 -8.99 -7.17 0.23
N ILE A 114 -7.82 -7.25 0.85
CA ILE A 114 -6.81 -6.16 0.82
C ILE A 114 -6.28 -6.00 -0.60
N ILE A 115 -5.87 -7.08 -1.26
CA ILE A 115 -5.31 -7.06 -2.63
C ILE A 115 -6.32 -6.48 -3.63
N SER A 116 -7.59 -6.82 -3.49
CA SER A 116 -8.67 -6.28 -4.32
C SER A 116 -9.04 -4.83 -3.99
N GLY A 117 -8.46 -4.23 -2.95
CA GLY A 117 -8.73 -2.87 -2.53
C GLY A 117 -10.06 -2.67 -1.78
N LYS A 118 -10.82 -3.73 -1.50
CA LYS A 118 -12.11 -3.66 -0.80
C LYS A 118 -11.97 -3.33 0.68
N ILE A 119 -10.91 -3.82 1.32
CA ILE A 119 -10.63 -3.57 2.75
C ILE A 119 -9.47 -2.58 2.87
N ARG A 120 -9.67 -1.60 3.72
CA ARG A 120 -8.61 -0.70 4.22
C ARG A 120 -8.52 -0.87 5.72
N CYS A 121 -7.29 -1.02 6.20
CA CYS A 121 -7.01 -1.25 7.62
C CYS A 121 -6.16 -0.12 8.19
N CYS A 122 -6.32 0.13 9.50
CA CYS A 122 -5.45 1.04 10.24
C CYS A 122 -5.19 0.46 11.63
N LEU A 123 -3.93 0.41 12.03
CA LEU A 123 -3.55 -0.10 13.36
C LEU A 123 -3.73 0.94 14.47
N LEU A 124 -3.89 2.22 14.14
CA LEU A 124 -3.99 3.31 15.12
C LEU A 124 -5.25 3.25 15.98
N TYR A 125 -6.33 2.65 15.49
CA TYR A 125 -7.61 2.57 16.21
C TYR A 125 -7.72 1.36 17.15
N THR A 126 -6.77 0.44 17.13
CA THR A 126 -6.79 -0.80 17.93
C THR A 126 -5.98 -0.70 19.21
N SER A 127 -5.20 0.34 19.40
CA SER A 127 -4.36 0.55 20.58
C SER A 127 -4.80 1.82 21.32
N PRO A 128 -5.54 1.71 22.44
CA PRO A 128 -5.86 2.89 23.25
C PRO A 128 -4.56 3.51 23.75
N SER A 129 -4.23 4.69 23.24
CA SER A 129 -3.09 5.46 23.74
C SER A 129 -3.45 6.12 25.08
N PRO A 130 -2.54 6.14 26.06
CA PRO A 130 -2.76 6.93 27.29
C PRO A 130 -3.05 8.41 27.02
N ARG A 131 -2.74 8.92 25.84
CA ARG A 131 -3.08 10.30 25.40
C ARG A 131 -4.54 10.46 24.99
N ASP A 132 -5.23 9.38 24.62
CA ASP A 132 -6.64 9.44 24.21
C ASP A 132 -7.59 9.50 25.41
N VAL A 133 -7.09 9.19 26.61
CA VAL A 133 -7.86 9.24 27.88
C VAL A 133 -7.92 10.66 28.47
N LEU A 134 -7.17 11.61 27.91
CA LEU A 134 -7.04 12.99 28.38
C LEU A 134 -7.82 14.02 27.53
N ARG A 135 -8.77 13.56 26.69
CA ARG A 135 -9.67 14.44 25.93
C ARG A 135 -11.10 14.35 26.42
#